data_b41df34ea17632780d7e587a524f745a
#
_entry.id   b41df34ea17632780d7e587a524f745a
#
_cell.length_a   1.000
_cell.length_b   1.000
_cell.length_c   1.000
_cell.angle_alpha   90.00
_cell.angle_beta   90.00
_cell.angle_gamma   90.00
#
_symmetry.space_group_name_H-M   'P 1'
#
loop_
_entity.id
_entity.type
_entity.pdbx_description
1 polymer ?
#
loop_
_entity_poly.entity_id
_entity_poly.type
_entity_poly.pdbx_seq_one_letter_code
_entity_poly.pdbx_strand_id
1 'polypeptide(L)'
;MGEKAVLILVTAGGRDDAERIGEGLVVEHLAACCNVIPTVASFYYWDGQLQRDHEALLLIKTLESLAPSVEEYIRSHHTYDLPEILQVPIEGGSSAYLNWLQQQVAKPGL
;
A
#
# COMPACT_ATOMS: atom_id res chain seq x y z
N MET A 1 -6.93 12.50 20.39
CA MET A 1 -5.75 11.96 19.76
C MET A 1 -6.11 11.29 18.49
N GLY A 2 -5.56 11.74 17.41
CA GLY A 2 -5.76 11.11 16.15
C GLY A 2 -4.89 9.87 16.02
N GLU A 3 -5.32 8.98 15.17
CA GLU A 3 -4.51 7.84 14.75
C GLU A 3 -3.36 8.33 13.88
N LYS A 4 -2.26 7.60 13.93
CA LYS A 4 -1.12 7.91 13.08
C LYS A 4 -1.39 7.44 11.66
N ALA A 5 -1.20 8.34 10.70
CA ALA A 5 -1.26 7.99 9.29
C ALA A 5 0.06 7.36 8.86
N VAL A 6 -0.02 6.41 7.95
CA VAL A 6 1.15 5.74 7.40
C VAL A 6 1.00 5.60 5.89
N LEU A 7 2.15 5.52 5.23
CA LEU A 7 2.24 5.22 3.81
C LEU A 7 2.81 3.82 3.67
N ILE A 8 2.15 2.97 2.91
CA ILE A 8 2.65 1.62 2.66
C ILE A 8 3.04 1.53 1.19
N LEU A 9 4.28 1.13 0.96
CA LEU A 9 4.85 1.00 -0.38
C LEU A 9 4.85 -0.47 -0.77
N VAL A 10 4.30 -0.76 -1.95
CA VAL A 10 4.23 -2.12 -2.47
C VAL A 10 4.57 -2.09 -3.95
N THR A 11 5.44 -3.00 -4.39
CA THR A 11 5.65 -3.21 -5.81
C THR A 11 4.84 -4.41 -6.28
N ALA A 12 4.36 -4.36 -7.50
CA ALA A 12 3.58 -5.45 -8.11
C ALA A 12 4.09 -5.69 -9.52
N GLY A 13 3.75 -6.85 -10.07
CA GLY A 13 4.28 -7.28 -11.37
C GLY A 13 3.84 -6.43 -12.53
N GLY A 14 2.77 -5.67 -12.39
CA GLY A 14 2.29 -4.80 -13.43
C GLY A 14 1.15 -3.94 -12.96
N ARG A 15 0.72 -3.06 -13.84
CA ARG A 15 -0.33 -2.08 -13.54
C ARG A 15 -1.64 -2.74 -13.12
N ASP A 16 -2.05 -3.79 -13.84
CA ASP A 16 -3.34 -4.43 -13.56
C ASP A 16 -3.37 -5.07 -12.17
N ASP A 17 -2.29 -5.74 -11.78
CA ASP A 17 -2.19 -6.32 -10.44
C ASP A 17 -2.21 -5.24 -9.37
N ALA A 18 -1.46 -4.16 -9.61
CA ALA A 18 -1.41 -3.05 -8.65
C ALA A 18 -2.79 -2.41 -8.49
N GLU A 19 -3.48 -2.17 -9.58
CA GLU A 19 -4.81 -1.54 -9.54
C GLU A 19 -5.81 -2.45 -8.83
N ARG A 20 -5.74 -3.76 -9.09
CA ARG A 20 -6.64 -4.72 -8.44
C ARG A 20 -6.46 -4.70 -6.93
N ILE A 21 -5.21 -4.72 -6.48
CA ILE A 21 -4.90 -4.70 -5.05
C ILE A 21 -5.32 -3.36 -4.44
N GLY A 22 -4.94 -2.26 -5.09
CA GLY A 22 -5.23 -0.93 -4.57
C GLY A 22 -6.73 -0.64 -4.48
N GLU A 23 -7.46 -0.97 -5.52
CA GLU A 23 -8.91 -0.78 -5.53
C GLU A 23 -9.57 -1.61 -4.43
N GLY A 24 -9.14 -2.87 -4.30
CA GLY A 24 -9.71 -3.75 -3.26
C GLY A 24 -9.48 -3.23 -1.86
N LEU A 25 -8.30 -2.69 -1.58
CA LEU A 25 -8.02 -2.10 -0.27
C LEU A 25 -8.95 -0.94 0.04
N VAL A 26 -9.23 -0.10 -0.95
CA VAL A 26 -10.12 1.05 -0.75
C VAL A 26 -11.56 0.60 -0.59
N VAL A 27 -12.00 -0.35 -1.40
CA VAL A 27 -13.37 -0.90 -1.31
C VAL A 27 -13.62 -1.51 0.06
N GLU A 28 -12.61 -2.17 0.63
CA GLU A 28 -12.71 -2.79 1.95
C GLU A 28 -12.50 -1.80 3.10
N HIS A 29 -12.28 -0.53 2.78
CA HIS A 29 -12.00 0.52 3.77
C HIS A 29 -10.76 0.23 4.62
N LEU A 30 -9.83 -0.53 4.07
CA LEU A 30 -8.53 -0.76 4.71
C LEU A 30 -7.54 0.34 4.37
N ALA A 31 -7.78 1.06 3.28
CA ALA A 31 -6.97 2.20 2.90
C ALA A 31 -7.89 3.34 2.50
N ALA A 32 -7.47 4.56 2.79
CA ALA A 32 -8.22 5.75 2.39
C ALA A 32 -7.99 6.07 0.92
N CYS A 33 -6.80 5.76 0.42
CA CYS A 33 -6.40 6.13 -0.92
C CYS A 33 -5.26 5.25 -1.35
N CYS A 34 -5.26 4.85 -2.61
CA CYS A 34 -4.12 4.17 -3.22
C CYS A 34 -3.81 4.87 -4.52
N ASN A 35 -2.52 5.19 -4.70
CA ASN A 35 -2.03 5.69 -5.98
C ASN A 35 -1.19 4.60 -6.61
N VAL A 36 -1.26 4.51 -7.93
CA VAL A 36 -0.47 3.53 -8.67
C VAL A 36 0.41 4.28 -9.66
N ILE A 37 1.72 4.05 -9.53
CA ILE A 37 2.66 4.48 -10.55
C ILE A 37 2.82 3.26 -11.46
N PRO A 38 2.36 3.37 -12.73
CA PRO A 38 2.20 2.15 -13.55
C PRO A 38 3.50 1.44 -13.88
N THR A 39 4.62 2.19 -13.93
CA THR A 39 5.89 1.56 -14.30
C THR A 39 7.04 2.21 -13.55
N VAL A 40 7.77 1.38 -12.82
CA VAL A 40 9.05 1.75 -12.21
C VAL A 40 10.07 0.72 -12.65
N ALA A 41 11.32 1.14 -12.82
CA ALA A 41 12.40 0.20 -13.13
C ALA A 41 13.02 -0.23 -11.79
N SER A 42 13.09 -1.54 -11.57
CA SER A 42 13.60 -2.10 -10.34
C SER A 42 14.85 -2.93 -10.62
N PHE A 43 15.85 -2.77 -9.77
CA PHE A 43 17.13 -3.49 -9.91
C PHE A 43 17.42 -4.14 -8.57
N TYR A 44 17.68 -5.45 -8.58
CA TYR A 44 17.95 -6.19 -7.36
C TYR A 44 18.60 -7.52 -7.68
N TYR A 45 19.20 -8.15 -6.68
CA TYR A 45 19.74 -9.49 -6.84
C TYR A 45 18.74 -10.51 -6.30
N TRP A 46 18.53 -11.57 -7.07
CA TRP A 46 17.70 -12.68 -6.68
C TRP A 46 18.41 -13.96 -7.11
N ASP A 47 18.63 -14.87 -6.16
CA ASP A 47 19.39 -16.09 -6.40
C ASP A 47 20.75 -15.81 -7.04
N GLY A 48 21.43 -14.77 -6.58
CA GLY A 48 22.75 -14.40 -7.06
C GLY A 48 22.78 -13.75 -8.43
N GLN A 49 21.62 -13.48 -9.02
CA GLN A 49 21.52 -12.91 -10.36
C GLN A 49 20.97 -11.49 -10.28
N LEU A 50 21.53 -10.58 -11.06
CA LEU A 50 20.99 -9.22 -11.16
C LEU A 50 19.71 -9.24 -11.98
N GLN A 51 18.64 -8.74 -11.38
CA GLN A 51 17.35 -8.61 -12.03
C GLN A 51 17.12 -7.16 -12.45
N ARG A 52 16.48 -6.99 -13.60
CA ARG A 52 16.05 -5.69 -14.10
C ARG A 52 14.61 -5.84 -14.51
N ASP A 53 13.72 -5.40 -13.66
CA ASP A 53 12.29 -5.60 -13.90
C ASP A 53 11.58 -4.26 -14.01
N HIS A 54 10.51 -4.25 -14.78
CA HIS A 54 9.56 -3.15 -14.76
C HIS A 54 8.39 -3.58 -13.89
N GLU A 55 8.11 -2.80 -12.87
CA GLU A 55 7.06 -3.09 -11.92
C GLU A 55 6.14 -1.89 -11.79
N ALA A 56 4.98 -2.09 -11.18
CA ALA A 56 4.12 -1.00 -10.74
C ALA A 56 4.39 -0.75 -9.26
N LEU A 57 4.22 0.50 -8.84
CA LEU A 57 4.41 0.88 -7.44
C LEU A 57 3.11 1.41 -6.89
N LEU A 58 2.66 0.82 -5.76
CA LEU A 58 1.50 1.31 -5.04
C LEU A 58 1.94 2.19 -3.90
N LEU A 59 1.22 3.31 -3.74
CA LEU A 59 1.35 4.20 -2.60
C LEU A 59 0.02 4.11 -1.85
N ILE A 60 0.03 3.42 -0.72
CA ILE A 60 -1.19 3.12 0.04
C ILE A 60 -1.21 4.01 1.27
N LYS A 61 -2.27 4.80 1.44
CA LYS A 61 -2.40 5.70 2.57
C LYS A 61 -3.48 5.19 3.51
N THR A 62 -3.08 4.94 4.75
CA THR A 62 -3.96 4.35 5.74
C THR A 62 -3.51 4.78 7.14
N LEU A 63 -4.05 4.12 8.16
CA LEU A 63 -3.68 4.37 9.55
C LEU A 63 -2.79 3.26 10.06
N GLU A 64 -1.93 3.59 11.01
CA GLU A 64 -1.02 2.63 11.61
C GLU A 64 -1.77 1.41 12.17
N SER A 65 -2.92 1.65 12.78
CA SER A 65 -3.71 0.56 13.37
C SER A 65 -4.23 -0.44 12.34
N LEU A 66 -4.35 -0.02 11.08
CA LEU A 66 -4.84 -0.90 10.01
C LEU A 66 -3.70 -1.52 9.19
N ALA A 67 -2.47 -1.12 9.44
CA ALA A 67 -1.33 -1.62 8.67
C ALA A 67 -1.23 -3.15 8.66
N PRO A 68 -1.43 -3.85 9.81
CA PRO A 68 -1.37 -5.32 9.76
C PRO A 68 -2.45 -5.92 8.86
N SER A 69 -3.66 -5.36 8.87
CA SER A 69 -4.74 -5.84 8.01
C SER A 69 -4.45 -5.57 6.54
N VAL A 70 -3.85 -4.42 6.25
CA VAL A 70 -3.43 -4.08 4.89
C VAL A 70 -2.38 -5.07 4.41
N GLU A 71 -1.40 -5.37 5.25
CA GLU A 71 -0.34 -6.30 4.89
C GLU A 71 -0.92 -7.69 4.61
N GLU A 72 -1.84 -8.15 5.44
CA GLU A 72 -2.46 -9.46 5.22
C GLU A 72 -3.26 -9.49 3.93
N TYR A 73 -4.01 -8.44 3.63
CA TYR A 73 -4.74 -8.33 2.39
C TYR A 73 -3.79 -8.43 1.19
N ILE A 74 -2.69 -7.70 1.25
CA ILE A 74 -1.71 -7.71 0.16
C ILE A 74 -1.14 -9.11 -0.03
N ARG A 75 -0.74 -9.78 1.05
CA ARG A 75 -0.19 -11.13 0.96
C ARG A 75 -1.18 -12.11 0.33
N SER A 76 -2.45 -11.96 0.65
CA SER A 76 -3.50 -12.86 0.14
C SER A 76 -3.80 -12.64 -1.33
N HIS A 77 -3.49 -11.46 -1.86
CA HIS A 77 -3.90 -11.10 -3.22
C HIS A 77 -2.72 -10.83 -4.15
N HIS A 78 -1.50 -10.87 -3.64
CA HIS A 78 -0.31 -10.59 -4.45
C HIS A 78 0.14 -11.84 -5.19
N THR A 79 0.72 -11.65 -6.37
CA THR A 79 1.22 -12.76 -7.18
C THR A 79 2.62 -13.21 -6.79
N TYR A 80 3.36 -12.39 -6.05
CA TYR A 80 4.71 -12.74 -5.60
C TYR A 80 4.65 -13.57 -4.32
N ASP A 81 5.59 -14.50 -4.18
CA ASP A 81 5.75 -15.24 -2.93
C ASP A 81 6.30 -14.35 -1.83
N LEU A 82 7.16 -13.40 -2.19
CA LEU A 82 7.77 -12.46 -1.24
C LEU A 82 7.56 -11.04 -1.73
N PRO A 83 6.37 -10.47 -1.48
CA PRO A 83 6.12 -9.10 -1.93
C PRO A 83 6.86 -8.07 -1.07
N GLU A 84 7.27 -6.98 -1.70
CA GLU A 84 7.78 -5.82 -0.96
C GLU A 84 6.60 -5.12 -0.30
N ILE A 85 6.64 -4.99 1.02
CA ILE A 85 5.63 -4.26 1.78
C ILE A 85 6.37 -3.45 2.83
N LEU A 86 6.45 -2.14 2.64
CA LEU A 86 7.21 -1.27 3.54
C LEU A 86 6.28 -0.22 4.10
N GLN A 87 6.34 -0.03 5.42
CA GLN A 87 5.53 0.97 6.12
C GLN A 87 6.39 2.16 6.46
N VAL A 88 5.92 3.35 6.06
CA VAL A 88 6.60 4.61 6.30
C VAL A 88 5.67 5.51 7.10
N PRO A 89 6.12 6.08 8.23
CA PRO A 89 5.25 6.97 8.99
C PRO A 89 5.05 8.29 8.24
N ILE A 90 3.84 8.84 8.34
CA ILE A 90 3.53 10.16 7.83
C ILE A 90 3.63 11.11 8.99
N GLU A 91 4.67 11.96 8.99
CA GLU A 91 4.98 12.81 10.12
C GLU A 91 4.02 13.99 10.26
N GLY A 92 3.45 14.43 9.14
CA GLY A 92 2.56 15.59 9.14
C GLY A 92 2.08 15.88 7.74
N GLY A 93 1.31 16.93 7.62
CA GLY A 93 0.75 17.36 6.34
C GLY A 93 -0.48 18.20 6.58
N SER A 94 -1.29 18.37 5.55
CA SER A 94 -2.56 19.10 5.65
C SER A 94 -3.45 18.43 6.69
N SER A 95 -3.84 19.14 7.73
CA SER A 95 -4.71 18.57 8.77
C SER A 95 -6.08 18.21 8.21
N ALA A 96 -6.58 18.99 7.26
CA ALA A 96 -7.85 18.68 6.62
C ALA A 96 -7.77 17.37 5.84
N TYR A 97 -6.68 17.15 5.13
CA TYR A 97 -6.50 15.91 4.37
C TYR A 97 -6.33 14.71 5.31
N LEU A 98 -5.56 14.88 6.38
CA LEU A 98 -5.33 13.80 7.34
C LEU A 98 -6.62 13.42 8.07
N ASN A 99 -7.48 14.40 8.36
CA ASN A 99 -8.79 14.13 8.92
C ASN A 99 -9.66 13.36 7.93
N TRP A 100 -9.65 13.76 6.66
CA TRP A 100 -10.38 13.04 5.62
C TRP A 100 -9.89 11.60 5.53
N LEU A 101 -8.57 11.39 5.54
CA LEU A 101 -7.97 10.06 5.48
C LEU A 101 -8.51 9.18 6.61
N GLN A 102 -8.52 9.71 7.81
CA GLN A 102 -8.98 8.97 8.99
C GLN A 102 -10.45 8.57 8.87
N GLN A 103 -11.27 9.41 8.25
CA GLN A 103 -12.69 9.15 8.10
C GLN A 103 -13.00 8.08 7.06
N GLN A 104 -12.10 7.85 6.12
CA GLN A 104 -12.35 6.92 5.02
C GLN A 104 -12.08 5.46 5.35
N VAL A 105 -11.33 5.19 6.42
CA VAL A 105 -10.92 3.83 6.74
C VAL A 105 -11.90 3.16 7.69
N ALA A 106 -11.76 1.84 7.83
CA ALA A 106 -12.67 1.02 8.61
C ALA A 106 -12.73 1.46 10.05
N LYS A 107 -13.93 1.40 10.62
CA LYS A 107 -14.15 1.67 12.02
C LYS A 107 -14.28 0.33 12.73
N PRO A 108 -13.48 0.07 13.76
CA PRO A 108 -13.65 -1.16 14.51
C PRO A 108 -15.08 -1.28 15.00
N GLY A 109 -15.65 -2.48 14.92
CA GLY A 109 -16.99 -2.75 15.40
C GLY A 109 -18.11 -2.43 14.43
N LEU A 110 -17.81 -2.02 13.22
CA LEU A 110 -18.83 -1.81 12.22
C LEU A 110 -19.01 -3.03 11.35
#